data_6e52b25167445b61f2f151b61b6176f1
#
_entry.id   6e52b25167445b61f2f151b61b6176f1
#
_cell.length_a   1.000
_cell.length_b   1.000
_cell.length_c   1.000
_cell.angle_alpha   90.00
_cell.angle_beta   90.00
_cell.angle_gamma   90.00
#
_symmetry.space_group_name_H-M   'P 1'
#
loop_
_entity.id
_entity.type
_entity.pdbx_description
1 polymer ?
#
loop_
_entity_poly.entity_id
_entity_poly.type
_entity_poly.pdbx_seq_one_letter_code
_entity_poly.pdbx_strand_id
1 'polypeptide(L)'
;MFAHQTHEDIAIYNARNEFSEEVASASRGKKIAFEVPDYGQPATLNADVYVDREKIMFGDTVVCSINDVALIGWHNLQNVCAAIAATWYLIKQDKKVIKQVLSSIAGLPNRLEPVRELNGIAYINDSFSSGPESTIAAITAVTKPKVLIIGGKDRMLDLSRLCETIKLYEKQIKKIILIGESAERVASNLEAKGFSNFVVSKEKTIKDIVYLANNNAQSGDAIVLSPGFPSFDMFKDFEDRGNQFRAVVKAL
;
A
#
# COMPACT_ATOMS: atom_id res chain seq x y z
N MET A 1 -13.50 3.82 -22.82
CA MET A 1 -13.52 2.32 -22.64
C MET A 1 -14.98 1.86 -22.47
N PHE A 2 -15.68 2.14 -21.40
CA PHE A 2 -17.01 1.59 -21.12
C PHE A 2 -18.08 1.94 -22.17
N ALA A 3 -18.07 3.12 -22.77
CA ALA A 3 -19.02 3.52 -23.83
C ALA A 3 -18.93 2.67 -25.11
N HIS A 4 -17.88 1.88 -25.29
CA HIS A 4 -17.70 0.98 -26.43
C HIS A 4 -18.03 -0.47 -26.10
N GLN A 5 -18.45 -0.76 -24.87
CA GLN A 5 -18.85 -2.10 -24.46
C GLN A 5 -20.21 -2.48 -25.05
N THR A 6 -20.36 -3.76 -25.35
CA THR A 6 -21.57 -4.41 -25.86
C THR A 6 -22.30 -5.15 -24.75
N HIS A 7 -23.40 -5.80 -25.05
CA HIS A 7 -24.14 -6.62 -24.08
C HIS A 7 -23.38 -7.89 -23.64
N GLU A 8 -22.35 -8.29 -24.38
CA GLU A 8 -21.50 -9.45 -24.06
C GLU A 8 -20.37 -9.11 -23.08
N ASP A 9 -20.11 -7.81 -22.89
CA ASP A 9 -19.03 -7.33 -22.04
C ASP A 9 -19.47 -7.21 -20.56
N ILE A 10 -18.46 -7.10 -19.68
CA ILE A 10 -18.68 -6.87 -18.24
C ILE A 10 -17.97 -5.59 -17.84
N ALA A 11 -18.69 -4.67 -17.22
CA ALA A 11 -18.16 -3.46 -16.60
C ALA A 11 -17.99 -3.68 -15.10
N ILE A 12 -16.74 -3.66 -14.63
CA ILE A 12 -16.44 -3.82 -13.19
C ILE A 12 -16.04 -2.45 -12.65
N TYR A 13 -16.65 -2.03 -11.53
CA TYR A 13 -16.40 -0.71 -10.96
C TYR A 13 -16.43 -0.74 -9.42
N ASN A 14 -15.75 0.25 -8.82
CA ASN A 14 -15.75 0.45 -7.38
C ASN A 14 -16.97 1.29 -6.98
N ALA A 15 -17.91 0.70 -6.26
CA ALA A 15 -19.12 1.37 -5.82
C ALA A 15 -18.88 2.52 -4.81
N ARG A 16 -17.72 2.57 -4.17
CA ARG A 16 -17.32 3.69 -3.28
C ARG A 16 -16.67 4.86 -4.01
N ASN A 17 -16.56 4.79 -5.34
CA ASN A 17 -15.98 5.85 -6.14
C ASN A 17 -17.00 6.34 -7.16
N GLU A 18 -17.56 7.51 -6.90
CA GLU A 18 -18.60 8.14 -7.73
C GLU A 18 -18.21 8.25 -9.19
N PHE A 19 -16.97 8.62 -9.51
CA PHE A 19 -16.49 8.71 -10.89
C PHE A 19 -16.45 7.35 -11.59
N SER A 20 -16.09 6.27 -10.88
CA SER A 20 -16.05 4.94 -11.49
C SER A 20 -17.47 4.41 -11.77
N GLU A 21 -18.43 4.72 -10.93
CA GLU A 21 -19.84 4.41 -11.14
C GLU A 21 -20.43 5.20 -12.31
N GLU A 22 -20.17 6.53 -12.36
CA GLU A 22 -20.59 7.38 -13.48
C GLU A 22 -20.07 6.83 -14.82
N VAL A 23 -18.75 6.56 -14.88
CA VAL A 23 -18.14 6.03 -16.10
C VAL A 23 -18.66 4.64 -16.46
N ALA A 24 -18.91 3.77 -15.47
CA ALA A 24 -19.49 2.45 -15.70
C ALA A 24 -20.95 2.52 -16.18
N SER A 25 -21.68 3.60 -15.85
CA SER A 25 -23.06 3.80 -16.32
C SER A 25 -23.18 3.84 -17.84
N ALA A 26 -22.14 4.30 -18.54
CA ALA A 26 -22.07 4.37 -20.00
C ALA A 26 -21.91 2.98 -20.67
N SER A 27 -21.65 1.91 -19.91
CA SER A 27 -21.54 0.56 -20.45
C SER A 27 -22.92 -0.03 -20.77
N ARG A 28 -23.01 -0.72 -21.92
CA ARG A 28 -24.16 -1.56 -22.32
C ARG A 28 -24.05 -2.99 -21.77
N GLY A 29 -22.88 -3.36 -21.26
CA GLY A 29 -22.60 -4.67 -20.72
C GLY A 29 -23.18 -4.89 -19.33
N LYS A 30 -23.02 -6.10 -18.82
CA LYS A 30 -23.36 -6.43 -17.42
C LYS A 30 -22.48 -5.63 -16.48
N LYS A 31 -23.07 -4.99 -15.49
CA LYS A 31 -22.32 -4.26 -14.45
C LYS A 31 -22.09 -5.17 -13.25
N ILE A 32 -20.87 -5.16 -12.72
CA ILE A 32 -20.50 -5.83 -11.47
C ILE A 32 -19.81 -4.80 -10.58
N ALA A 33 -20.46 -4.46 -9.48
CA ALA A 33 -19.93 -3.54 -8.50
C ALA A 33 -19.08 -4.27 -7.47
N PHE A 34 -17.97 -3.64 -7.01
CA PHE A 34 -17.30 -4.12 -5.82
C PHE A 34 -17.19 -3.02 -4.76
N GLU A 35 -17.18 -3.45 -3.49
CA GLU A 35 -17.03 -2.56 -2.34
C GLU A 35 -16.01 -3.13 -1.35
N VAL A 36 -15.04 -2.31 -0.93
CA VAL A 36 -14.22 -2.56 0.25
C VAL A 36 -14.44 -1.39 1.20
N PRO A 37 -15.15 -1.57 2.31
CA PRO A 37 -15.39 -0.51 3.29
C PRO A 37 -14.09 -0.11 3.99
N ASP A 38 -14.13 0.96 4.76
CA ASP A 38 -13.01 1.32 5.63
C ASP A 38 -12.79 0.23 6.68
N TYR A 39 -11.56 0.10 7.16
CA TYR A 39 -11.19 -0.95 8.10
C TYR A 39 -12.14 -0.97 9.32
N GLY A 40 -12.68 -2.15 9.60
CA GLY A 40 -13.62 -2.36 10.72
C GLY A 40 -15.05 -1.87 10.47
N GLN A 41 -15.35 -1.31 9.30
CA GLN A 41 -16.71 -0.94 8.92
C GLN A 41 -17.40 -2.06 8.14
N PRO A 42 -18.74 -2.19 8.24
CA PRO A 42 -19.49 -3.11 7.39
C PRO A 42 -19.62 -2.57 5.97
N ALA A 43 -19.84 -3.46 5.00
CA ALA A 43 -20.30 -3.08 3.68
C ALA A 43 -21.70 -2.43 3.78
N THR A 44 -21.89 -1.33 3.08
CA THR A 44 -23.10 -0.52 3.15
C THR A 44 -23.79 -0.34 1.81
N LEU A 45 -23.06 -0.59 0.71
CA LEU A 45 -23.57 -0.45 -0.64
C LEU A 45 -24.02 -1.82 -1.16
N ASN A 46 -24.93 -1.79 -2.12
CA ASN A 46 -25.41 -3.01 -2.77
C ASN A 46 -24.42 -3.43 -3.87
N ALA A 47 -23.27 -3.96 -3.46
CA ALA A 47 -22.21 -4.42 -4.36
C ALA A 47 -22.28 -5.93 -4.55
N ASP A 48 -21.88 -6.40 -5.74
CA ASP A 48 -21.84 -7.84 -6.05
C ASP A 48 -20.68 -8.54 -5.34
N VAL A 49 -19.51 -7.87 -5.26
CA VAL A 49 -18.33 -8.38 -4.55
C VAL A 49 -17.98 -7.41 -3.45
N TYR A 50 -17.88 -7.88 -2.22
CA TYR A 50 -17.62 -6.99 -1.11
C TYR A 50 -16.87 -7.66 0.03
N VAL A 51 -16.27 -6.84 0.88
CA VAL A 51 -15.71 -7.29 2.15
C VAL A 51 -16.73 -7.04 3.25
N ASP A 52 -17.15 -8.11 3.91
CA ASP A 52 -17.94 -8.03 5.13
C ASP A 52 -17.13 -8.60 6.30
N ARG A 53 -16.71 -7.72 7.22
CA ARG A 53 -15.83 -8.03 8.35
C ARG A 53 -14.54 -8.69 7.85
N GLU A 54 -14.38 -9.99 8.11
CA GLU A 54 -13.18 -10.78 7.71
C GLU A 54 -13.42 -11.67 6.49
N LYS A 55 -14.50 -11.48 5.76
CA LYS A 55 -14.89 -12.32 4.62
C LYS A 55 -14.95 -11.52 3.34
N ILE A 56 -14.50 -12.11 2.26
CA ILE A 56 -14.74 -11.62 0.90
C ILE A 56 -15.95 -12.38 0.37
N MET A 57 -16.95 -11.64 -0.06
CA MET A 57 -18.23 -12.13 -0.50
C MET A 57 -18.44 -11.93 -2.00
N PHE A 58 -19.17 -12.81 -2.66
CA PHE A 58 -19.80 -12.59 -3.96
C PHE A 58 -21.30 -12.89 -3.81
N GLY A 59 -22.13 -11.85 -3.84
CA GLY A 59 -23.54 -11.98 -3.40
C GLY A 59 -23.61 -12.59 -2.00
N ASP A 60 -24.43 -13.63 -1.83
CA ASP A 60 -24.55 -14.35 -0.55
C ASP A 60 -23.47 -15.42 -0.34
N THR A 61 -22.56 -15.59 -1.29
CA THR A 61 -21.54 -16.63 -1.24
C THR A 61 -20.25 -16.13 -0.59
N VAL A 62 -19.81 -16.78 0.50
CA VAL A 62 -18.46 -16.59 1.05
C VAL A 62 -17.45 -17.17 0.07
N VAL A 63 -16.56 -16.31 -0.45
CA VAL A 63 -15.47 -16.69 -1.36
C VAL A 63 -14.27 -17.19 -0.57
N CYS A 64 -13.75 -16.35 0.34
CA CYS A 64 -12.62 -16.68 1.22
C CYS A 64 -12.56 -15.69 2.42
N SER A 65 -11.63 -15.93 3.35
CA SER A 65 -11.29 -14.94 4.38
C SER A 65 -10.31 -13.89 3.85
N ILE A 66 -10.34 -12.66 4.38
CA ILE A 66 -9.29 -11.67 4.14
C ILE A 66 -7.91 -12.17 4.60
N ASN A 67 -7.88 -13.06 5.62
CA ASN A 67 -6.66 -13.68 6.12
C ASN A 67 -6.05 -14.71 5.14
N ASP A 68 -6.79 -15.11 4.12
CA ASP A 68 -6.26 -15.95 3.03
C ASP A 68 -5.50 -15.12 1.97
N VAL A 69 -5.48 -13.79 2.07
CA VAL A 69 -4.82 -12.88 1.12
C VAL A 69 -3.40 -12.59 1.59
N ALA A 70 -2.40 -13.05 0.84
CA ALA A 70 -0.98 -12.83 1.15
C ALA A 70 -0.51 -11.38 0.93
N LEU A 71 -1.25 -10.58 0.14
CA LEU A 71 -0.89 -9.19 -0.13
C LEU A 71 -1.09 -8.31 1.09
N ILE A 72 -0.08 -7.51 1.43
CA ILE A 72 -0.12 -6.58 2.57
C ILE A 72 -0.98 -5.36 2.23
N GLY A 73 -1.85 -4.98 3.17
CA GLY A 73 -2.58 -3.71 3.15
C GLY A 73 -4.04 -3.83 2.69
N TRP A 74 -4.88 -3.10 3.42
CA TRP A 74 -6.34 -3.06 3.21
C TRP A 74 -6.73 -2.62 1.79
N HIS A 75 -5.96 -1.71 1.20
CA HIS A 75 -6.17 -1.25 -0.18
C HIS A 75 -6.04 -2.38 -1.23
N ASN A 76 -5.25 -3.44 -0.95
CA ASN A 76 -5.14 -4.58 -1.84
C ASN A 76 -6.42 -5.43 -1.89
N LEU A 77 -7.29 -5.34 -0.89
CA LEU A 77 -8.61 -5.99 -0.95
C LEU A 77 -9.49 -5.41 -2.07
N GLN A 78 -9.32 -4.12 -2.43
CA GLN A 78 -10.00 -3.56 -3.60
C GLN A 78 -9.54 -4.24 -4.89
N ASN A 79 -8.23 -4.45 -5.04
CA ASN A 79 -7.66 -5.18 -6.19
C ASN A 79 -8.15 -6.63 -6.23
N VAL A 80 -8.22 -7.28 -5.06
CA VAL A 80 -8.72 -8.66 -4.92
C VAL A 80 -10.20 -8.74 -5.28
N CYS A 81 -11.04 -7.86 -4.77
CA CYS A 81 -12.47 -7.83 -5.10
C CYS A 81 -12.69 -7.58 -6.59
N ALA A 82 -11.96 -6.65 -7.19
CA ALA A 82 -12.01 -6.40 -8.64
C ALA A 82 -11.59 -7.64 -9.45
N ALA A 83 -10.51 -8.32 -9.04
CA ALA A 83 -10.04 -9.55 -9.70
C ALA A 83 -11.06 -10.70 -9.57
N ILE A 84 -11.66 -10.87 -8.39
CA ILE A 84 -12.73 -11.85 -8.19
C ILE A 84 -13.92 -11.51 -9.09
N ALA A 85 -14.35 -10.25 -9.14
CA ALA A 85 -15.44 -9.81 -10.02
C ALA A 85 -15.16 -10.16 -11.49
N ALA A 86 -13.91 -9.98 -11.94
CA ALA A 86 -13.50 -10.26 -13.31
C ALA A 86 -13.43 -11.76 -13.65
N THR A 87 -13.07 -12.59 -12.67
CA THR A 87 -12.74 -14.00 -12.95
C THR A 87 -13.79 -14.99 -12.49
N TRP A 88 -14.72 -14.59 -11.63
CA TRP A 88 -15.68 -15.46 -10.96
C TRP A 88 -16.39 -16.48 -11.86
N TYR A 89 -16.93 -15.99 -12.96
CA TYR A 89 -17.64 -16.85 -13.90
C TYR A 89 -16.67 -17.65 -14.80
N LEU A 90 -15.50 -17.11 -15.11
CA LEU A 90 -14.48 -17.78 -15.92
C LEU A 90 -13.93 -19.02 -15.23
N ILE A 91 -13.74 -18.96 -13.93
CA ILE A 91 -13.25 -20.09 -13.12
C ILE A 91 -14.39 -20.95 -12.56
N LYS A 92 -15.62 -20.81 -13.10
CA LYS A 92 -16.81 -21.57 -12.67
C LYS A 92 -17.05 -21.51 -11.15
N GLN A 93 -16.75 -20.34 -10.54
CA GLN A 93 -16.95 -20.09 -9.12
C GLN A 93 -16.12 -21.00 -8.18
N ASP A 94 -14.98 -21.45 -8.64
CA ASP A 94 -14.10 -22.34 -7.86
C ASP A 94 -13.37 -21.57 -6.78
N LYS A 95 -13.92 -21.60 -5.55
CA LYS A 95 -13.35 -20.95 -4.36
C LYS A 95 -12.01 -21.51 -3.94
N LYS A 96 -11.72 -22.78 -4.24
CA LYS A 96 -10.44 -23.40 -3.88
C LYS A 96 -9.32 -22.81 -4.72
N VAL A 97 -9.56 -22.61 -6.00
CA VAL A 97 -8.60 -21.94 -6.90
C VAL A 97 -8.35 -20.51 -6.45
N ILE A 98 -9.40 -19.74 -6.14
CA ILE A 98 -9.26 -18.37 -5.63
C ILE A 98 -8.39 -18.35 -4.37
N LYS A 99 -8.73 -19.16 -3.38
CA LYS A 99 -7.99 -19.23 -2.11
C LYS A 99 -6.52 -19.61 -2.33
N GLN A 100 -6.26 -20.61 -3.16
CA GLN A 100 -4.89 -21.04 -3.50
C GLN A 100 -4.08 -19.90 -4.12
N VAL A 101 -4.65 -19.17 -5.08
CA VAL A 101 -3.98 -18.05 -5.74
C VAL A 101 -3.73 -16.92 -4.74
N LEU A 102 -4.75 -16.52 -3.98
CA LEU A 102 -4.64 -15.40 -3.04
C LEU A 102 -3.65 -15.67 -1.90
N SER A 103 -3.50 -16.92 -1.47
CA SER A 103 -2.55 -17.31 -0.42
C SER A 103 -1.11 -17.44 -0.92
N SER A 104 -0.90 -17.55 -2.24
CA SER A 104 0.43 -17.75 -2.84
C SER A 104 0.91 -16.57 -3.68
N ILE A 105 0.04 -15.59 -3.98
CA ILE A 105 0.40 -14.47 -4.83
C ILE A 105 1.47 -13.61 -4.15
N ALA A 106 2.62 -13.50 -4.80
CA ALA A 106 3.62 -12.52 -4.41
C ALA A 106 3.14 -11.12 -4.82
N GLY A 107 3.33 -10.13 -3.96
CA GLY A 107 3.12 -8.73 -4.30
C GLY A 107 4.05 -8.28 -5.43
N LEU A 108 3.76 -7.13 -5.99
CA LEU A 108 4.64 -6.52 -6.99
C LEU A 108 5.96 -6.10 -6.32
N PRO A 109 7.10 -6.27 -7.00
CA PRO A 109 8.37 -5.72 -6.51
C PRO A 109 8.26 -4.22 -6.23
N ASN A 110 8.92 -3.76 -5.18
CA ASN A 110 8.91 -2.38 -4.74
C ASN A 110 7.54 -1.82 -4.27
N ARG A 111 6.55 -2.67 -4.02
CA ARG A 111 5.23 -2.26 -3.53
C ARG A 111 4.84 -3.06 -2.30
N LEU A 112 5.05 -2.48 -1.12
CA LEU A 112 4.92 -3.14 0.19
C LEU A 112 5.51 -4.56 0.20
N GLU A 113 6.61 -4.73 -0.51
CA GLU A 113 7.30 -6.00 -0.72
C GLU A 113 8.00 -6.43 0.57
N PRO A 114 7.62 -7.56 1.20
CA PRO A 114 8.40 -8.15 2.28
C PRO A 114 9.74 -8.66 1.73
N VAL A 115 10.84 -8.07 2.16
CA VAL A 115 12.17 -8.45 1.67
C VAL A 115 12.75 -9.56 2.53
N ARG A 116 12.73 -9.38 3.86
CA ARG A 116 13.32 -10.29 4.83
C ARG A 116 12.80 -9.98 6.22
N GLU A 117 12.83 -10.98 7.09
CA GLU A 117 12.82 -10.78 8.54
C GLU A 117 14.16 -11.23 9.11
N LEU A 118 14.81 -10.36 9.89
CA LEU A 118 16.11 -10.61 10.51
C LEU A 118 16.08 -10.13 11.96
N ASN A 119 16.44 -11.01 12.90
CA ASN A 119 16.44 -10.71 14.34
C ASN A 119 15.08 -10.18 14.86
N GLY A 120 13.98 -10.66 14.26
CA GLY A 120 12.62 -10.21 14.58
C GLY A 120 12.23 -8.84 13.99
N ILE A 121 13.08 -8.21 13.16
CA ILE A 121 12.79 -6.98 12.43
C ILE A 121 12.37 -7.34 11.02
N ALA A 122 11.17 -6.88 10.59
CA ALA A 122 10.70 -7.04 9.24
C ALA A 122 11.19 -5.90 8.35
N TYR A 123 11.69 -6.20 7.15
CA TYR A 123 12.11 -5.19 6.17
C TYR A 123 11.16 -5.18 4.99
N ILE A 124 10.56 -4.02 4.73
CA ILE A 124 9.52 -3.83 3.71
C ILE A 124 9.98 -2.78 2.70
N ASN A 125 9.98 -3.17 1.43
CA ASN A 125 10.36 -2.32 0.31
C ASN A 125 9.09 -1.80 -0.38
N ASP A 126 8.87 -0.50 -0.27
CA ASP A 126 7.77 0.21 -0.93
C ASP A 126 8.33 1.37 -1.77
N SER A 127 9.45 1.13 -2.44
CA SER A 127 10.16 2.15 -3.22
C SER A 127 9.34 2.72 -4.38
N PHE A 128 8.29 2.03 -4.83
CA PHE A 128 7.35 2.54 -5.83
C PHE A 128 6.53 3.75 -5.33
N SER A 129 6.46 3.96 -4.01
CA SER A 129 5.77 5.08 -3.39
C SER A 129 6.47 6.41 -3.72
N SER A 130 6.01 7.08 -4.78
CA SER A 130 6.56 8.33 -5.31
C SER A 130 5.70 9.56 -5.00
N GLY A 131 4.65 9.40 -4.20
CA GLY A 131 3.76 10.46 -3.74
C GLY A 131 3.27 10.23 -2.31
N PRO A 132 2.84 11.30 -1.61
CA PRO A 132 2.43 11.24 -0.19
C PRO A 132 1.33 10.21 0.08
N GLU A 133 0.35 10.07 -0.82
CA GLU A 133 -0.78 9.15 -0.65
C GLU A 133 -0.36 7.68 -0.55
N SER A 134 0.67 7.27 -1.31
CA SER A 134 1.17 5.90 -1.22
C SER A 134 1.89 5.63 0.09
N THR A 135 2.61 6.60 0.65
CA THR A 135 3.22 6.48 1.97
C THR A 135 2.15 6.44 3.07
N ILE A 136 1.07 7.21 2.95
CA ILE A 136 -0.10 7.11 3.83
C ILE A 136 -0.64 5.68 3.83
N ALA A 137 -0.81 5.09 2.64
CA ALA A 137 -1.26 3.70 2.51
C ALA A 137 -0.28 2.72 3.18
N ALA A 138 1.03 2.92 3.06
CA ALA A 138 2.03 2.09 3.71
C ALA A 138 2.00 2.21 5.25
N ILE A 139 1.85 3.43 5.79
CA ILE A 139 1.74 3.67 7.23
C ILE A 139 0.56 2.91 7.82
N THR A 140 -0.58 2.92 7.13
CA THR A 140 -1.81 2.25 7.58
C THR A 140 -1.76 0.74 7.39
N ALA A 141 -1.11 0.27 6.32
CA ALA A 141 -1.04 -1.15 5.98
C ALA A 141 -0.11 -1.96 6.90
N VAL A 142 0.99 -1.35 7.34
CA VAL A 142 1.96 -2.02 8.22
C VAL A 142 1.53 -1.83 9.66
N THR A 143 1.01 -2.87 10.30
CA THR A 143 0.48 -2.82 11.66
C THR A 143 1.55 -2.91 12.76
N LYS A 144 2.75 -3.46 12.46
CA LYS A 144 3.89 -3.48 13.38
C LYS A 144 4.34 -2.06 13.74
N PRO A 145 4.90 -1.82 14.95
CA PRO A 145 5.66 -0.60 15.20
C PRO A 145 6.75 -0.45 14.13
N LYS A 146 7.03 0.78 13.67
CA LYS A 146 7.83 0.93 12.46
C LYS A 146 8.82 2.08 12.49
N VAL A 147 9.95 1.87 11.83
CA VAL A 147 10.88 2.91 11.39
C VAL A 147 10.62 3.17 9.92
N LEU A 148 10.31 4.42 9.57
CA LEU A 148 10.00 4.83 8.20
C LEU A 148 11.22 5.50 7.55
N ILE A 149 11.46 5.21 6.28
CA ILE A 149 12.42 5.95 5.44
C ILE A 149 11.59 6.74 4.44
N ILE A 150 11.58 8.09 4.57
CA ILE A 150 10.76 9.02 3.79
C ILE A 150 11.66 10.08 3.16
N GLY A 151 11.40 10.42 1.90
CA GLY A 151 12.06 11.50 1.19
C GLY A 151 12.60 11.12 -0.18
N GLY A 152 13.12 12.12 -0.87
CA GLY A 152 13.59 12.02 -2.24
C GLY A 152 13.46 13.38 -2.94
N LYS A 153 13.34 13.38 -4.28
CA LYS A 153 13.20 14.59 -5.11
C LYS A 153 11.94 15.36 -4.77
N ASP A 154 12.08 16.60 -4.36
CA ASP A 154 10.94 17.44 -4.01
C ASP A 154 10.18 17.92 -5.25
N ARG A 155 8.87 17.67 -5.27
CA ARG A 155 7.92 18.15 -6.29
C ARG A 155 6.96 19.19 -5.73
N MET A 156 7.20 19.71 -4.54
CA MET A 156 6.37 20.69 -3.86
C MET A 156 4.89 20.25 -3.68
N LEU A 157 4.66 18.92 -3.59
CA LEU A 157 3.33 18.38 -3.32
C LEU A 157 2.86 18.77 -1.92
N ASP A 158 1.55 18.81 -1.73
CA ASP A 158 0.95 19.02 -0.41
C ASP A 158 1.26 17.83 0.52
N LEU A 159 1.80 18.12 1.70
CA LEU A 159 2.18 17.15 2.72
C LEU A 159 1.20 17.10 3.91
N SER A 160 0.16 17.91 3.89
CA SER A 160 -0.75 18.09 5.04
C SER A 160 -1.33 16.74 5.50
N ARG A 161 -1.89 15.96 4.59
CA ARG A 161 -2.47 14.65 4.88
C ARG A 161 -1.44 13.63 5.35
N LEU A 162 -0.23 13.65 4.76
CA LEU A 162 0.86 12.77 5.19
C LEU A 162 1.27 13.07 6.63
N CYS A 163 1.50 14.34 6.95
CA CYS A 163 1.89 14.76 8.30
C CYS A 163 0.79 14.51 9.33
N GLU A 164 -0.47 14.69 8.96
CA GLU A 164 -1.62 14.35 9.82
C GLU A 164 -1.70 12.84 10.08
N THR A 165 -1.49 12.02 9.05
CA THR A 165 -1.45 10.57 9.20
C THR A 165 -0.29 10.13 10.09
N ILE A 166 0.90 10.69 9.89
CA ILE A 166 2.06 10.42 10.74
C ILE A 166 1.73 10.76 12.20
N LYS A 167 1.10 11.91 12.45
CA LYS A 167 0.70 12.31 13.80
C LYS A 167 -0.36 11.38 14.39
N LEU A 168 -1.34 10.94 13.59
CA LEU A 168 -2.37 9.98 14.02
C LEU A 168 -1.76 8.65 14.46
N TYR A 169 -0.74 8.18 13.72
CA TYR A 169 -0.06 6.90 13.96
C TYR A 169 1.22 7.04 14.80
N GLU A 170 1.46 8.18 15.48
CA GLU A 170 2.72 8.46 16.17
C GLU A 170 3.14 7.39 17.19
N LYS A 171 2.18 6.74 17.86
CA LYS A 171 2.46 5.64 18.81
C LYS A 171 3.03 4.38 18.17
N GLN A 172 2.81 4.22 16.86
CA GLN A 172 3.33 3.10 16.08
C GLN A 172 4.59 3.47 15.29
N ILE A 173 4.94 4.76 15.21
CA ILE A 173 6.12 5.23 14.48
C ILE A 173 7.27 5.44 15.46
N LYS A 174 8.23 4.52 15.45
CA LYS A 174 9.43 4.56 16.31
C LYS A 174 10.37 5.70 15.92
N LYS A 175 10.59 5.88 14.62
CA LYS A 175 11.46 6.90 14.06
C LYS A 175 11.14 7.12 12.58
N ILE A 176 11.37 8.33 12.10
CA ILE A 176 11.39 8.62 10.67
C ILE A 176 12.80 9.04 10.28
N ILE A 177 13.36 8.37 9.28
CA ILE A 177 14.62 8.74 8.64
C ILE A 177 14.26 9.55 7.39
N LEU A 178 14.51 10.85 7.43
CA LEU A 178 14.23 11.77 6.33
C LEU A 178 15.45 11.85 5.42
N ILE A 179 15.25 11.62 4.12
CA ILE A 179 16.33 11.53 3.14
C ILE A 179 16.09 12.46 1.93
N GLY A 180 17.14 12.76 1.22
CA GLY A 180 17.07 13.47 -0.07
C GLY A 180 16.68 14.94 0.05
N GLU A 181 16.34 15.52 -1.10
CA GLU A 181 16.07 16.95 -1.25
C GLU A 181 14.86 17.43 -0.43
N SER A 182 13.84 16.59 -0.26
CA SER A 182 12.63 16.94 0.47
C SER A 182 12.75 16.89 2.00
N ALA A 183 13.87 16.39 2.55
CA ALA A 183 14.01 16.03 3.95
C ALA A 183 13.72 17.20 4.91
N GLU A 184 14.31 18.38 4.68
CA GLU A 184 14.12 19.57 5.53
C GLU A 184 12.67 20.10 5.47
N ARG A 185 12.05 20.05 4.30
CA ARG A 185 10.66 20.49 4.15
C ARG A 185 9.71 19.53 4.87
N VAL A 186 9.95 18.23 4.78
CA VAL A 186 9.16 17.23 5.52
C VAL A 186 9.35 17.44 7.03
N ALA A 187 10.59 17.65 7.49
CA ALA A 187 10.89 17.92 8.89
C ALA A 187 10.10 19.13 9.42
N SER A 188 10.16 20.27 8.74
CA SER A 188 9.44 21.49 9.12
C SER A 188 7.92 21.28 9.17
N ASN A 189 7.34 20.53 8.24
CA ASN A 189 5.91 20.21 8.24
C ASN A 189 5.52 19.28 9.40
N LEU A 190 6.38 18.31 9.75
CA LEU A 190 6.17 17.42 10.89
C LEU A 190 6.24 18.19 12.22
N GLU A 191 7.23 19.07 12.40
CA GLU A 191 7.36 19.94 13.57
C GLU A 191 6.13 20.83 13.75
N ALA A 192 5.63 21.41 12.66
CA ALA A 192 4.41 22.22 12.68
C ALA A 192 3.17 21.43 13.14
N LYS A 193 3.16 20.10 12.95
CA LYS A 193 2.12 19.21 13.48
C LYS A 193 2.45 18.61 14.86
N GLY A 194 3.56 19.05 15.49
CA GLY A 194 3.99 18.58 16.81
C GLY A 194 4.53 17.15 16.82
N PHE A 195 5.12 16.71 15.71
CA PHE A 195 5.82 15.43 15.64
C PHE A 195 7.33 15.69 15.52
N SER A 196 8.12 15.14 16.45
CA SER A 196 9.58 15.38 16.56
C SER A 196 10.42 14.10 16.49
N ASN A 197 9.79 12.93 16.37
CA ASN A 197 10.53 11.67 16.38
C ASN A 197 11.08 11.30 14.99
N PHE A 198 11.89 12.19 14.42
CA PHE A 198 12.57 11.99 13.14
C PHE A 198 14.05 12.38 13.23
N VAL A 199 14.80 12.04 12.20
CA VAL A 199 16.15 12.52 11.95
C VAL A 199 16.30 12.88 10.48
N VAL A 200 16.83 14.05 10.20
CA VAL A 200 17.26 14.43 8.85
C VAL A 200 18.60 13.77 8.59
N SER A 201 18.61 12.79 7.70
CA SER A 201 19.80 12.01 7.40
C SER A 201 20.75 12.79 6.49
N LYS A 202 22.03 12.78 6.82
CA LYS A 202 23.12 13.27 5.96
C LYS A 202 23.70 12.17 5.08
N GLU A 203 23.23 10.94 5.25
CA GLU A 203 23.70 9.77 4.53
C GLU A 203 23.29 9.84 3.06
N LYS A 204 24.23 9.50 2.18
CA LYS A 204 24.04 9.56 0.73
C LYS A 204 23.88 8.20 0.07
N THR A 205 24.09 7.12 0.83
CA THR A 205 23.92 5.76 0.32
C THR A 205 22.75 5.06 1.00
N ILE A 206 22.04 4.23 0.26
CA ILE A 206 20.96 3.43 0.83
C ILE A 206 21.47 2.48 1.93
N LYS A 207 22.74 2.06 1.82
CA LYS A 207 23.37 1.21 2.82
C LYS A 207 23.41 1.90 4.19
N ASP A 208 23.93 3.11 4.25
CA ASP A 208 24.08 3.86 5.49
C ASP A 208 22.72 4.26 6.06
N ILE A 209 21.75 4.60 5.18
CA ILE A 209 20.34 4.86 5.53
C ILE A 209 19.70 3.63 6.18
N VAL A 210 19.90 2.44 5.62
CA VAL A 210 19.37 1.18 6.19
C VAL A 210 20.02 0.88 7.54
N TYR A 211 21.33 1.07 7.68
CA TYR A 211 22.00 0.91 8.98
C TYR A 211 21.48 1.90 10.02
N LEU A 212 21.26 3.17 9.63
CA LEU A 212 20.68 4.17 10.52
C LEU A 212 19.24 3.76 10.95
N ALA A 213 18.45 3.26 10.02
CA ALA A 213 17.11 2.75 10.35
C ALA A 213 17.17 1.53 11.27
N ASN A 214 18.09 0.61 11.02
CA ASN A 214 18.30 -0.59 11.84
C ASN A 214 18.70 -0.26 13.29
N ASN A 215 19.53 0.76 13.49
CA ASN A 215 19.92 1.22 14.84
C ASN A 215 18.76 1.86 15.62
N ASN A 216 17.65 2.18 14.97
CA ASN A 216 16.44 2.73 15.58
C ASN A 216 15.29 1.73 15.67
N ALA A 217 15.50 0.47 15.27
CA ALA A 217 14.53 -0.61 15.32
C ALA A 217 14.93 -1.69 16.34
N GLN A 218 13.95 -2.43 16.82
CA GLN A 218 14.13 -3.58 17.71
C GLN A 218 13.27 -4.77 17.25
N SER A 219 13.50 -5.93 17.84
CA SER A 219 12.66 -7.11 17.56
C SER A 219 11.18 -6.79 17.76
N GLY A 220 10.36 -7.18 16.78
CA GLY A 220 8.93 -6.87 16.69
C GLY A 220 8.62 -5.67 15.78
N ASP A 221 9.60 -4.85 15.44
CA ASP A 221 9.40 -3.67 14.58
C ASP A 221 9.47 -4.02 13.08
N ALA A 222 9.07 -3.06 12.26
CA ALA A 222 9.30 -3.08 10.81
C ALA A 222 10.14 -1.87 10.38
N ILE A 223 11.07 -2.06 9.45
CA ILE A 223 11.73 -1.00 8.70
C ILE A 223 11.08 -0.91 7.33
N VAL A 224 10.48 0.23 7.02
CA VAL A 224 9.70 0.44 5.80
C VAL A 224 10.32 1.53 4.97
N LEU A 225 10.83 1.17 3.80
CA LEU A 225 11.19 2.13 2.75
C LEU A 225 9.93 2.52 2.02
N SER A 226 9.28 3.62 2.38
CA SER A 226 8.12 4.18 1.68
C SER A 226 8.33 5.68 1.50
N PRO A 227 9.08 6.06 0.45
CA PRO A 227 9.65 7.39 0.34
C PRO A 227 8.65 8.53 0.22
N GLY A 228 7.51 8.33 -0.47
CA GLY A 228 6.53 9.39 -0.74
C GLY A 228 7.00 10.45 -1.74
N PHE A 229 8.16 10.24 -2.32
CA PHE A 229 8.83 11.15 -3.26
C PHE A 229 9.54 10.37 -4.36
N PRO A 230 9.70 10.95 -5.57
CA PRO A 230 10.54 10.37 -6.60
C PRO A 230 11.99 10.22 -6.15
N SER A 231 12.74 9.35 -6.82
CA SER A 231 14.08 8.94 -6.41
C SER A 231 15.23 9.70 -7.09
N PHE A 232 14.93 10.56 -8.06
CA PHE A 232 15.90 11.10 -9.03
C PHE A 232 16.97 12.05 -8.45
N ASP A 233 16.90 12.39 -7.18
CA ASP A 233 17.91 13.17 -6.46
C ASP A 233 19.06 12.33 -5.93
N MET A 234 18.81 11.04 -5.64
CA MET A 234 19.78 10.14 -5.04
C MET A 234 19.98 8.83 -5.84
N PHE A 235 19.04 8.48 -6.71
CA PHE A 235 19.02 7.21 -7.44
C PHE A 235 18.60 7.44 -8.90
N LYS A 236 18.91 6.47 -9.76
CA LYS A 236 18.53 6.51 -11.17
C LYS A 236 17.00 6.56 -11.34
N ASP A 237 16.31 5.70 -10.63
CA ASP A 237 14.85 5.55 -10.63
C ASP A 237 14.40 4.82 -9.35
N PHE A 238 13.08 4.59 -9.20
CA PHE A 238 12.53 3.90 -8.03
C PHE A 238 12.92 2.42 -7.98
N GLU A 239 13.17 1.79 -9.12
CA GLU A 239 13.61 0.39 -9.20
C GLU A 239 15.02 0.26 -8.67
N ASP A 240 15.91 1.16 -9.09
CA ASP A 240 17.29 1.23 -8.60
C ASP A 240 17.31 1.43 -7.09
N ARG A 241 16.54 2.38 -6.55
CA ARG A 241 16.42 2.61 -5.10
C ARG A 241 15.94 1.34 -4.38
N GLY A 242 14.90 0.70 -4.87
CA GLY A 242 14.36 -0.51 -4.27
C GLY A 242 15.27 -1.73 -4.41
N ASN A 243 15.98 -1.86 -5.53
CA ASN A 243 16.96 -2.93 -5.74
C ASN A 243 18.16 -2.80 -4.80
N GLN A 244 18.67 -1.58 -4.62
CA GLN A 244 19.75 -1.30 -3.67
C GLN A 244 19.29 -1.58 -2.23
N PHE A 245 18.07 -1.16 -1.83
CA PHE A 245 17.51 -1.48 -0.52
C PHE A 245 17.44 -2.99 -0.30
N ARG A 246 16.89 -3.72 -1.26
CA ARG A 246 16.79 -5.19 -1.21
C ARG A 246 18.15 -5.86 -1.09
N ALA A 247 19.14 -5.40 -1.86
CA ALA A 247 20.50 -5.94 -1.82
C ALA A 247 21.14 -5.74 -0.44
N VAL A 248 21.05 -4.53 0.12
CA VAL A 248 21.57 -4.21 1.45
C VAL A 248 20.90 -5.06 2.53
N VAL A 249 19.54 -5.12 2.52
CA VAL A 249 18.79 -5.90 3.50
C VAL A 249 19.13 -7.38 3.46
N LYS A 250 19.35 -7.95 2.27
CA LYS A 250 19.76 -9.36 2.11
C LYS A 250 21.17 -9.63 2.61
N ALA A 251 22.03 -8.60 2.62
CA ALA A 251 23.42 -8.71 3.05
C ALA A 251 23.64 -8.44 4.56
N LEU A 252 22.61 -7.91 5.29
CA LEU A 252 22.65 -7.80 6.75
C LEU A 252 22.74 -9.18 7.41
#